data_e2ea904a30705bffec1f291250c41955
#
_entry.id   e2ea904a30705bffec1f291250c41955
#
_cell.length_a   1.000
_cell.length_b   1.000
_cell.length_c   1.000
_cell.angle_alpha   90.00
_cell.angle_beta   90.00
_cell.angle_gamma   90.00
#
_symmetry.space_group_name_H-M   'P 1'
#
loop_
_entity.id
_entity.type
_entity.pdbx_description
1 polymer ?
#
loop_
_entity_poly.entity_id
_entity_poly.type
_entity_poly.pdbx_seq_one_letter_code
_entity_poly.pdbx_strand_id
1 'polypeptide(L)'
;MGASQLGHHCERWLWLSFRWAVIEKFPGRIRRLFRRGHEEEKNFISDLEMIGVKFENHQEFIDFGGHVGGSTDGTINSGVPGAERTRHVAEFKTHSEKSFSDLQKKGVLESKPMHWAQMQLYMLGTRIDRALYVAVCKNDDQLYTERVNFDKEAAEKLLQRGKRLAKSERMPEPISTDPSWYQCKFCAAHSFCH
;
A
#
# COMPACT_ATOMS: atom_id res chain seq x y z
N MET A 1 -12.45 5.91 -1.02
CA MET A 1 -11.18 5.72 -1.77
C MET A 1 -10.18 5.09 -0.83
N GLY A 2 -9.61 3.95 -1.22
CA GLY A 2 -8.70 3.20 -0.37
C GLY A 2 -7.32 3.84 -0.25
N ALA A 3 -6.76 3.90 0.96
CA ALA A 3 -5.41 4.42 1.20
C ALA A 3 -4.35 3.69 0.34
N SER A 4 -4.48 2.37 0.17
CA SER A 4 -3.60 1.54 -0.67
C SER A 4 -3.60 1.92 -2.17
N GLN A 5 -4.62 2.65 -2.63
CA GLN A 5 -4.73 3.07 -4.03
C GLN A 5 -4.14 4.45 -4.28
N LEU A 6 -4.06 5.32 -3.26
CA LEU A 6 -3.72 6.74 -3.41
C LEU A 6 -2.31 7.01 -3.95
N GLY A 7 -1.40 6.04 -3.87
CA GLY A 7 -0.11 6.09 -4.54
C GLY A 7 -0.15 5.88 -6.06
N HIS A 8 -1.32 5.54 -6.64
CA HIS A 8 -1.44 5.29 -8.09
C HIS A 8 -1.25 6.59 -8.88
N HIS A 9 -0.47 6.52 -9.98
CA HIS A 9 -0.09 7.70 -10.76
C HIS A 9 -1.26 8.34 -11.49
N CYS A 10 -2.23 7.54 -12.01
CA CYS A 10 -3.34 8.01 -12.81
C CYS A 10 -4.53 8.44 -11.94
N GLU A 11 -4.84 9.74 -11.93
CA GLU A 11 -6.00 10.30 -11.21
C GLU A 11 -7.33 9.86 -11.81
N ARG A 12 -7.41 9.70 -13.13
CA ARG A 12 -8.61 9.20 -13.81
C ARG A 12 -8.94 7.78 -13.36
N TRP A 13 -7.93 6.90 -13.25
CA TRP A 13 -8.13 5.55 -12.74
C TRP A 13 -8.66 5.56 -11.29
N LEU A 14 -8.08 6.38 -10.41
CA LEU A 14 -8.55 6.55 -9.03
C LEU A 14 -10.00 7.04 -8.98
N TRP A 15 -10.34 8.01 -9.81
CA TRP A 15 -11.68 8.59 -9.90
C TRP A 15 -12.72 7.57 -10.39
N LEU A 16 -12.41 6.80 -11.45
CA LEU A 16 -13.27 5.75 -12.01
C LEU A 16 -13.44 4.58 -11.04
N SER A 17 -12.35 4.12 -10.40
CA SER A 17 -12.39 3.04 -9.42
C SER A 17 -13.21 3.42 -8.20
N PHE A 18 -13.08 4.64 -7.69
CA PHE A 18 -13.86 5.13 -6.56
C PHE A 18 -15.37 5.16 -6.85
N ARG A 19 -15.76 5.41 -8.10
CA ARG A 19 -17.16 5.46 -8.53
C ARG A 19 -17.69 4.13 -9.05
N TRP A 20 -16.95 3.05 -8.87
CA TRP A 20 -17.30 1.70 -9.34
C TRP A 20 -17.58 1.62 -10.84
N ALA A 21 -17.08 2.60 -11.62
CA ALA A 21 -17.14 2.56 -13.09
C ALA A 21 -16.26 1.44 -13.65
N VAL A 22 -15.17 1.13 -12.95
CA VAL A 22 -14.26 0.02 -13.27
C VAL A 22 -14.33 -1.02 -12.17
N ILE A 23 -14.77 -2.23 -12.54
CA ILE A 23 -14.83 -3.38 -11.64
C ILE A 23 -13.85 -4.43 -12.14
N GLU A 24 -12.74 -4.59 -11.44
CA GLU A 24 -11.76 -5.62 -11.78
C GLU A 24 -12.28 -7.02 -11.45
N LYS A 25 -12.25 -7.90 -12.45
CA LYS A 25 -12.59 -9.32 -12.29
C LYS A 25 -11.31 -10.13 -12.14
N PHE A 26 -11.08 -10.66 -10.95
CA PHE A 26 -9.89 -11.47 -10.68
C PHE A 26 -10.15 -12.95 -10.98
N PRO A 27 -9.34 -13.58 -11.85
CA PRO A 27 -9.41 -15.03 -12.07
C PRO A 27 -8.99 -15.80 -10.81
N GLY A 28 -9.40 -17.08 -10.72
CA GLY A 28 -9.17 -17.91 -9.54
C GLY A 28 -7.69 -17.98 -9.08
N ARG A 29 -6.74 -17.91 -10.02
CA ARG A 29 -5.31 -17.85 -9.70
C ARG A 29 -4.95 -16.61 -8.88
N ILE A 30 -5.47 -15.44 -9.25
CA ILE A 30 -5.22 -14.17 -8.52
C ILE A 30 -5.90 -14.19 -7.15
N ARG A 31 -7.10 -14.75 -7.05
CA ARG A 31 -7.79 -14.93 -5.75
C ARG A 31 -6.98 -15.81 -4.79
N ARG A 32 -6.31 -16.88 -5.32
CA ARG A 32 -5.39 -17.69 -4.51
C ARG A 32 -4.17 -16.91 -4.03
N LEU A 33 -3.63 -16.00 -4.87
CA LEU A 33 -2.54 -15.12 -4.44
C LEU A 33 -2.98 -14.19 -3.30
N PHE A 34 -4.17 -13.62 -3.37
CA PHE A 34 -4.72 -12.80 -2.28
C PHE A 34 -4.84 -13.59 -0.98
N ARG A 35 -5.43 -14.79 -1.05
CA ARG A 35 -5.52 -15.68 0.13
C ARG A 35 -4.14 -16.01 0.71
N ARG A 36 -3.15 -16.32 -0.13
CA ARG A 36 -1.78 -16.54 0.33
C ARG A 36 -1.22 -15.29 1.03
N GLY A 37 -1.48 -14.09 0.51
CA GLY A 37 -1.09 -12.84 1.17
C GLY A 37 -1.65 -12.70 2.59
N HIS A 38 -2.95 -12.98 2.77
CA HIS A 38 -3.58 -12.93 4.09
C HIS A 38 -3.04 -13.97 5.08
N GLU A 39 -2.70 -15.18 4.61
CA GLU A 39 -2.04 -16.17 5.49
C GLU A 39 -0.63 -15.72 5.86
N GLU A 40 0.09 -15.08 4.95
CA GLU A 40 1.43 -14.56 5.20
C GLU A 40 1.45 -13.42 6.23
N GLU A 41 0.42 -12.58 6.28
CA GLU A 41 0.26 -11.57 7.33
C GLU A 41 0.29 -12.18 8.73
N LYS A 42 -0.38 -13.32 8.93
CA LYS A 42 -0.41 -14.05 10.20
C LYS A 42 0.97 -14.62 10.55
N ASN A 43 1.69 -15.12 9.56
CA ASN A 43 3.04 -15.65 9.74
C ASN A 43 3.98 -14.52 10.18
N PHE A 44 3.97 -13.37 9.52
CA PHE A 44 4.77 -12.20 9.89
C PHE A 44 4.50 -11.74 11.32
N ILE A 45 3.22 -11.68 11.73
CA ILE A 45 2.86 -11.32 13.10
C ILE A 45 3.47 -12.32 14.07
N SER A 46 3.27 -13.62 13.84
CA SER A 46 3.80 -14.69 14.70
C SER A 46 5.33 -14.65 14.82
N ASP A 47 6.02 -14.49 13.69
CA ASP A 47 7.48 -14.43 13.62
C ASP A 47 8.03 -13.20 14.37
N LEU A 48 7.39 -12.05 14.19
CA LEU A 48 7.78 -10.83 14.89
C LEU A 48 7.52 -10.93 16.41
N GLU A 49 6.41 -11.51 16.82
CA GLU A 49 6.11 -11.75 18.24
C GLU A 49 7.10 -12.72 18.89
N MET A 50 7.53 -13.78 18.16
CA MET A 50 8.55 -14.71 18.64
C MET A 50 9.89 -14.04 18.95
N ILE A 51 10.25 -12.99 18.23
CA ILE A 51 11.48 -12.21 18.51
C ILE A 51 11.28 -11.05 19.48
N GLY A 52 10.09 -10.94 20.07
CA GLY A 52 9.79 -9.97 21.12
C GLY A 52 9.14 -8.66 20.66
N VAL A 53 8.73 -8.55 19.42
CA VAL A 53 7.92 -7.42 18.93
C VAL A 53 6.53 -7.47 19.57
N LYS A 54 6.04 -6.32 20.04
CA LYS A 54 4.74 -6.21 20.69
C LYS A 54 3.79 -5.39 19.85
N PHE A 55 2.76 -6.03 19.32
CA PHE A 55 1.69 -5.35 18.62
C PHE A 55 0.73 -4.67 19.62
N GLU A 56 0.23 -3.50 19.24
CA GLU A 56 -0.84 -2.78 19.94
C GLU A 56 -2.19 -3.13 19.36
N ASN A 57 -2.30 -3.07 18.02
CA ASN A 57 -3.50 -3.41 17.27
C ASN A 57 -3.16 -4.20 16.02
N HIS A 58 -4.09 -5.06 15.59
CA HIS A 58 -4.09 -5.74 14.30
C HIS A 58 -5.21 -5.19 13.43
N GLN A 59 -4.94 -4.88 12.16
CA GLN A 59 -5.93 -4.45 11.16
C GLN A 59 -6.84 -3.30 11.61
N GLU A 60 -6.26 -2.26 12.15
CA GLU A 60 -6.99 -1.07 12.56
C GLU A 60 -7.45 -0.27 11.32
N PHE A 61 -8.76 0.03 11.24
CA PHE A 61 -9.29 0.89 10.20
C PHE A 61 -9.09 2.37 10.54
N ILE A 62 -8.47 3.09 9.62
CA ILE A 62 -8.24 4.53 9.70
C ILE A 62 -9.19 5.25 8.76
N ASP A 63 -10.08 6.06 9.32
CA ASP A 63 -10.93 6.98 8.56
C ASP A 63 -10.29 8.37 8.51
N PHE A 64 -9.88 8.79 7.32
CA PHE A 64 -9.32 10.13 7.09
C PHE A 64 -10.40 11.18 6.80
N GLY A 65 -11.66 10.79 6.77
CA GLY A 65 -12.78 11.64 6.32
C GLY A 65 -12.76 11.90 4.80
N GLY A 66 -13.87 12.48 4.29
CA GLY A 66 -13.97 12.80 2.86
C GLY A 66 -13.94 11.58 1.94
N HIS A 67 -14.46 10.45 2.41
CA HIS A 67 -14.47 9.14 1.71
C HIS A 67 -13.09 8.54 1.45
N VAL A 68 -12.10 8.88 2.26
CA VAL A 68 -10.75 8.29 2.21
C VAL A 68 -10.53 7.49 3.49
N GLY A 69 -10.07 6.23 3.36
CA GLY A 69 -9.80 5.35 4.50
C GLY A 69 -9.07 4.09 4.09
N GLY A 70 -8.71 3.27 5.06
CA GLY A 70 -8.07 1.98 4.85
C GLY A 70 -7.69 1.32 6.17
N SER A 71 -7.36 0.03 6.12
CA SER A 71 -6.90 -0.72 7.29
C SER A 71 -5.39 -0.89 7.24
N THR A 72 -4.74 -0.68 8.39
CA THR A 72 -3.32 -1.05 8.59
C THR A 72 -3.21 -2.56 8.74
N ASP A 73 -2.05 -3.12 8.44
CA ASP A 73 -1.76 -4.53 8.76
C ASP A 73 -1.47 -4.70 10.27
N GLY A 74 -1.16 -3.59 10.97
CA GLY A 74 -1.02 -3.53 12.42
C GLY A 74 -0.30 -2.27 12.89
N THR A 75 -0.37 -2.04 14.20
CA THR A 75 0.47 -1.06 14.89
C THR A 75 1.33 -1.76 15.93
N ILE A 76 2.63 -1.50 15.89
CA ILE A 76 3.63 -2.06 16.78
C ILE A 76 3.92 -1.03 17.89
N ASN A 77 3.80 -1.46 19.14
CA ASN A 77 4.10 -0.63 20.30
C ASN A 77 5.61 -0.56 20.59
N SER A 78 6.31 -1.71 20.49
CA SER A 78 7.72 -1.82 20.89
C SER A 78 8.37 -3.12 20.38
N GLY A 79 9.67 -3.26 20.59
CA GLY A 79 10.39 -4.51 20.36
C GLY A 79 10.97 -4.69 18.96
N VAL A 80 10.82 -3.71 18.07
CA VAL A 80 11.47 -3.78 16.73
C VAL A 80 12.98 -3.73 16.92
N PRO A 81 13.75 -4.70 16.40
CA PRO A 81 15.20 -4.74 16.53
C PRO A 81 15.89 -3.45 16.09
N GLY A 82 16.72 -2.87 16.97
CA GLY A 82 17.39 -1.58 16.75
C GLY A 82 16.47 -0.34 16.86
N ALA A 83 15.21 -0.54 17.33
CA ALA A 83 14.25 0.53 17.61
C ALA A 83 13.23 0.08 18.68
N GLU A 84 13.70 -0.55 19.74
CA GLU A 84 12.90 -1.32 20.71
C GLU A 84 11.84 -0.49 21.44
N ARG A 85 12.04 0.83 21.52
CA ARG A 85 11.12 1.76 22.20
C ARG A 85 10.28 2.60 21.23
N THR A 86 10.42 2.37 19.92
CA THR A 86 9.76 3.17 18.89
C THR A 86 8.51 2.46 18.39
N ARG A 87 7.39 3.18 18.33
CA ARG A 87 6.16 2.68 17.70
C ARG A 87 6.30 2.67 16.19
N HIS A 88 5.71 1.67 15.54
CA HIS A 88 5.70 1.56 14.08
C HIS A 88 4.31 1.19 13.56
N VAL A 89 3.96 1.70 12.38
CA VAL A 89 2.92 1.10 11.55
C VAL A 89 3.53 -0.11 10.84
N ALA A 90 2.88 -1.26 10.88
CA ALA A 90 3.30 -2.45 10.13
C ALA A 90 2.68 -2.45 8.73
N GLU A 91 3.47 -2.86 7.74
CA GLU A 91 3.03 -3.08 6.36
C GLU A 91 3.66 -4.38 5.84
N PHE A 92 2.81 -5.37 5.52
CA PHE A 92 3.24 -6.72 5.14
C PHE A 92 2.97 -6.98 3.67
N LYS A 93 3.96 -7.53 2.95
CA LYS A 93 3.80 -7.80 1.52
C LYS A 93 4.47 -9.10 1.09
N THR A 94 3.93 -9.68 0.03
CA THR A 94 4.54 -10.83 -0.65
C THR A 94 4.93 -10.46 -2.06
N HIS A 95 6.13 -10.86 -2.50
CA HIS A 95 6.64 -10.52 -3.82
C HIS A 95 7.01 -11.77 -4.63
N SER A 96 6.99 -11.64 -5.96
CA SER A 96 7.70 -12.57 -6.84
C SER A 96 9.19 -12.25 -6.81
N GLU A 97 10.05 -13.21 -7.19
CA GLU A 97 11.50 -13.06 -7.24
C GLU A 97 11.96 -11.76 -7.93
N LYS A 98 11.44 -11.47 -9.13
CA LYS A 98 11.77 -10.24 -9.86
C LYS A 98 11.41 -8.98 -9.07
N SER A 99 10.22 -8.95 -8.47
CA SER A 99 9.74 -7.81 -7.68
C SER A 99 10.50 -7.66 -6.37
N PHE A 100 10.92 -8.78 -5.76
CA PHE A 100 11.71 -8.82 -4.54
C PHE A 100 13.15 -8.35 -4.78
N SER A 101 13.79 -8.83 -5.85
CA SER A 101 15.13 -8.38 -6.24
C SER A 101 15.19 -6.87 -6.54
N ASP A 102 14.13 -6.31 -7.14
CA ASP A 102 14.04 -4.86 -7.36
C ASP A 102 13.90 -4.11 -6.02
N LEU A 103 13.11 -4.65 -5.08
CA LEU A 103 12.96 -4.12 -3.72
C LEU A 103 14.30 -4.13 -2.96
N GLN A 104 15.04 -5.24 -2.99
CA GLN A 104 16.36 -5.34 -2.34
C GLN A 104 17.37 -4.31 -2.86
N LYS A 105 17.31 -4.02 -4.17
CA LYS A 105 18.26 -3.08 -4.82
C LYS A 105 17.93 -1.62 -4.58
N LYS A 106 16.65 -1.26 -4.53
CA LYS A 106 16.21 0.14 -4.59
C LYS A 106 15.49 0.62 -3.32
N GLY A 107 15.14 -0.31 -2.42
CA GLY A 107 14.30 0.00 -1.28
C GLY A 107 12.83 0.27 -1.64
N VAL A 108 12.03 0.51 -0.61
CA VAL A 108 10.56 0.64 -0.76
C VAL A 108 10.17 1.90 -1.53
N LEU A 109 10.81 3.03 -1.25
CA LEU A 109 10.44 4.31 -1.87
C LEU A 109 10.51 4.26 -3.41
N GLU A 110 11.61 3.75 -3.96
CA GLU A 110 11.81 3.71 -5.42
C GLU A 110 11.11 2.52 -6.08
N SER A 111 11.15 1.34 -5.45
CA SER A 111 10.65 0.13 -6.10
C SER A 111 9.17 -0.11 -5.87
N LYS A 112 8.60 0.40 -4.77
CA LYS A 112 7.21 0.18 -4.34
C LYS A 112 6.53 1.49 -3.90
N PRO A 113 6.48 2.51 -4.77
CA PRO A 113 5.97 3.84 -4.39
C PRO A 113 4.52 3.81 -3.90
N MET A 114 3.70 2.85 -4.34
CA MET A 114 2.33 2.68 -3.84
C MET A 114 2.30 2.19 -2.39
N HIS A 115 3.18 1.26 -2.01
CA HIS A 115 3.28 0.79 -0.62
C HIS A 115 3.85 1.89 0.27
N TRP A 116 4.86 2.63 -0.22
CA TRP A 116 5.38 3.78 0.48
C TRP A 116 4.29 4.82 0.75
N ALA A 117 3.50 5.18 -0.26
CA ALA A 117 2.39 6.13 -0.14
C ALA A 117 1.32 5.64 0.86
N GLN A 118 1.01 4.35 0.86
CA GLN A 118 0.09 3.72 1.81
C GLN A 118 0.58 3.87 3.25
N MET A 119 1.86 3.57 3.50
CA MET A 119 2.48 3.76 4.82
C MET A 119 2.48 5.22 5.27
N GLN A 120 2.76 6.18 4.37
CA GLN A 120 2.72 7.60 4.69
C GLN A 120 1.33 8.03 5.19
N LEU A 121 0.27 7.56 4.55
CA LEU A 121 -1.10 7.83 4.98
C LEU A 121 -1.40 7.20 6.34
N TYR A 122 -1.00 5.96 6.56
CA TYR A 122 -1.25 5.31 7.85
C TYR A 122 -0.45 5.96 8.99
N MET A 123 0.79 6.36 8.75
CA MET A 123 1.56 7.14 9.72
C MET A 123 0.90 8.47 10.06
N LEU A 124 0.33 9.17 9.07
CA LEU A 124 -0.46 10.38 9.29
C LEU A 124 -1.68 10.11 10.18
N GLY A 125 -2.43 9.05 9.90
CA GLY A 125 -3.67 8.72 10.60
C GLY A 125 -3.46 8.22 12.03
N THR A 126 -2.43 7.41 12.25
CA THR A 126 -2.08 6.85 13.57
C THR A 126 -1.22 7.78 14.41
N ARG A 127 -0.68 8.85 13.84
CA ARG A 127 0.32 9.74 14.47
C ARG A 127 1.57 8.97 14.94
N ILE A 128 2.00 8.01 14.14
CA ILE A 128 3.22 7.22 14.36
C ILE A 128 4.21 7.62 13.27
N ASP A 129 5.43 8.02 13.66
CA ASP A 129 6.41 8.62 12.73
C ASP A 129 7.31 7.57 12.04
N ARG A 130 7.04 6.30 12.21
CA ARG A 130 7.81 5.19 11.63
C ARG A 130 6.88 4.11 11.10
N ALA A 131 7.26 3.50 10.00
CA ALA A 131 6.67 2.25 9.56
C ALA A 131 7.73 1.15 9.49
N LEU A 132 7.31 -0.09 9.74
CA LEU A 132 8.08 -1.30 9.51
C LEU A 132 7.47 -2.01 8.30
N TYR A 133 8.20 -2.01 7.20
CA TYR A 133 7.86 -2.78 6.01
C TYR A 133 8.52 -4.15 6.11
N VAL A 134 7.73 -5.21 6.01
CA VAL A 134 8.21 -6.59 5.98
C VAL A 134 7.69 -7.28 4.73
N ALA A 135 8.56 -7.93 3.99
CA ALA A 135 8.18 -8.60 2.77
C ALA A 135 8.86 -9.97 2.64
N VAL A 136 8.15 -10.93 2.05
CA VAL A 136 8.69 -12.23 1.71
C VAL A 136 8.69 -12.46 0.19
N CYS A 137 9.76 -13.06 -0.29
CA CYS A 137 9.84 -13.61 -1.64
C CYS A 137 9.11 -14.95 -1.70
N LYS A 138 8.05 -15.06 -2.48
CA LYS A 138 7.25 -16.29 -2.61
C LYS A 138 7.94 -17.46 -3.30
N ASN A 139 9.15 -17.25 -3.84
CA ASN A 139 9.89 -18.23 -4.60
C ASN A 139 10.93 -18.96 -3.77
N ASP A 140 11.48 -18.33 -2.73
CA ASP A 140 12.59 -18.84 -1.93
C ASP A 140 12.52 -18.48 -0.45
N ASP A 141 11.39 -17.89 -0.02
CA ASP A 141 11.05 -17.48 1.35
C ASP A 141 12.06 -16.50 1.98
N GLN A 142 12.90 -15.83 1.19
CA GLN A 142 13.77 -14.75 1.68
C GLN A 142 12.93 -13.59 2.24
N LEU A 143 13.37 -13.02 3.37
CA LEU A 143 12.75 -11.87 4.01
C LEU A 143 13.49 -10.58 3.69
N TYR A 144 12.72 -9.51 3.57
CA TYR A 144 13.19 -8.14 3.48
C TYR A 144 12.51 -7.29 4.53
N THR A 145 13.26 -6.47 5.24
CA THR A 145 12.73 -5.52 6.20
C THR A 145 13.30 -4.14 5.96
N GLU A 146 12.46 -3.10 6.06
CA GLU A 146 12.88 -1.71 5.95
C GLU A 146 12.08 -0.85 6.93
N ARG A 147 12.77 0.04 7.66
CA ARG A 147 12.11 1.07 8.47
C ARG A 147 11.95 2.33 7.62
N VAL A 148 10.70 2.75 7.43
CA VAL A 148 10.33 3.91 6.63
C VAL A 148 10.01 5.08 7.54
N ASN A 149 10.60 6.24 7.25
CA ASN A 149 10.34 7.48 7.98
C ASN A 149 9.07 8.17 7.46
N PHE A 150 8.41 8.88 8.36
CA PHE A 150 7.26 9.71 8.01
C PHE A 150 7.69 10.96 7.24
N ASP A 151 7.04 11.17 6.10
CA ASP A 151 7.09 12.40 5.31
C ASP A 151 5.71 13.05 5.37
N LYS A 152 5.59 14.01 6.27
CA LYS A 152 4.33 14.72 6.53
C LYS A 152 3.80 15.42 5.28
N GLU A 153 4.65 16.07 4.53
CA GLU A 153 4.25 16.83 3.34
C GLU A 153 3.70 15.90 2.26
N ALA A 154 4.38 14.80 2.00
CA ALA A 154 3.92 13.79 1.05
C ALA A 154 2.59 13.16 1.49
N ALA A 155 2.44 12.82 2.76
CA ALA A 155 1.21 12.24 3.31
C ALA A 155 0.02 13.20 3.19
N GLU A 156 0.21 14.48 3.53
CA GLU A 156 -0.83 15.52 3.42
C GLU A 156 -1.23 15.76 1.95
N LYS A 157 -0.27 15.79 1.02
CA LYS A 157 -0.55 15.90 -0.43
C LYS A 157 -1.35 14.71 -0.95
N LEU A 158 -1.00 13.48 -0.55
CA LEU A 158 -1.74 12.28 -0.91
C LEU A 158 -3.18 12.31 -0.38
N LEU A 159 -3.36 12.69 0.88
CA LEU A 159 -4.69 12.80 1.49
C LEU A 159 -5.55 13.87 0.81
N GLN A 160 -5.00 15.05 0.57
CA GLN A 160 -5.69 16.14 -0.14
C GLN A 160 -6.08 15.70 -1.55
N ARG A 161 -5.17 15.03 -2.28
CA ARG A 161 -5.45 14.45 -3.60
C ARG A 161 -6.65 13.48 -3.55
N GLY A 162 -6.66 12.56 -2.58
CA GLY A 162 -7.76 11.61 -2.41
C GLY A 162 -9.09 12.29 -2.14
N LYS A 163 -9.13 13.24 -1.19
CA LYS A 163 -10.33 14.00 -0.86
C LYS A 163 -10.84 14.85 -2.03
N ARG A 164 -9.95 15.46 -2.79
CA ARG A 164 -10.29 16.23 -3.99
C ARG A 164 -10.93 15.33 -5.06
N LEU A 165 -10.32 14.19 -5.35
CA LEU A 165 -10.83 13.25 -6.35
C LEU A 165 -12.18 12.62 -5.94
N ALA A 166 -12.36 12.33 -4.65
CA ALA A 166 -13.62 11.81 -4.16
C ALA A 166 -14.78 12.80 -4.34
N LYS A 167 -14.53 14.09 -4.13
CA LYS A 167 -15.52 15.17 -4.26
C LYS A 167 -15.71 15.65 -5.70
N SER A 168 -14.74 15.47 -6.59
CA SER A 168 -14.79 16.00 -7.95
C SER A 168 -15.90 15.35 -8.77
N GLU A 169 -16.80 16.13 -9.33
CA GLU A 169 -17.80 15.66 -10.31
C GLU A 169 -17.20 15.51 -11.72
N ARG A 170 -16.11 16.22 -11.98
CA ARG A 170 -15.43 16.17 -13.26
C ARG A 170 -14.36 15.08 -13.27
N MET A 171 -14.40 14.23 -14.28
CA MET A 171 -13.38 13.21 -14.52
C MET A 171 -12.03 13.86 -14.83
N PRO A 172 -10.94 13.47 -14.14
CA PRO A 172 -9.59 13.98 -14.43
C PRO A 172 -9.11 13.60 -15.83
N GLU A 173 -8.11 14.33 -16.34
CA GLU A 173 -7.45 13.98 -17.61
C GLU A 173 -6.71 12.64 -17.49
N PRO A 174 -6.57 11.88 -18.59
CA PRO A 174 -5.80 10.63 -18.58
C PRO A 174 -4.33 10.94 -18.37
N ILE A 175 -3.60 9.97 -17.81
CA ILE A 175 -2.15 10.09 -17.61
C ILE A 175 -1.38 10.09 -18.95
N SER A 176 -1.98 9.53 -20.01
CA SER A 176 -1.46 9.51 -21.38
C SER A 176 -2.61 9.46 -22.37
N THR A 177 -2.43 10.07 -23.53
CA THR A 177 -3.32 9.96 -24.70
C THR A 177 -2.94 8.79 -25.61
N ASP A 178 -1.77 8.15 -25.39
CA ASP A 178 -1.33 6.98 -26.15
C ASP A 178 -1.93 5.69 -25.54
N PRO A 179 -2.84 5.01 -26.25
CA PRO A 179 -3.44 3.76 -25.77
C PRO A 179 -2.43 2.61 -25.69
N SER A 180 -1.33 2.67 -26.43
CA SER A 180 -0.30 1.63 -26.47
C SER A 180 0.72 1.73 -25.33
N TRP A 181 0.76 2.89 -24.65
CA TRP A 181 1.66 3.07 -23.50
C TRP A 181 1.36 2.02 -22.43
N TYR A 182 2.41 1.38 -21.91
CA TYR A 182 2.28 0.17 -21.11
C TYR A 182 1.32 0.28 -19.90
N GLN A 183 1.27 1.44 -19.22
CA GLN A 183 0.35 1.63 -18.10
C GLN A 183 -1.11 1.77 -18.55
N CYS A 184 -1.36 2.34 -19.73
CA CYS A 184 -2.70 2.43 -20.31
C CYS A 184 -3.15 1.09 -20.92
N LYS A 185 -2.27 0.43 -21.68
CA LYS A 185 -2.54 -0.85 -22.36
C LYS A 185 -3.03 -1.95 -21.41
N PHE A 186 -2.50 -2.02 -20.21
CA PHE A 186 -2.88 -3.03 -19.20
C PHE A 186 -3.81 -2.48 -18.11
N CYS A 187 -4.32 -1.28 -18.27
CA CYS A 187 -5.21 -0.63 -17.31
C CYS A 187 -6.63 -1.20 -17.39
N ALA A 188 -7.24 -1.52 -16.25
CA ALA A 188 -8.63 -1.94 -16.22
C ALA A 188 -9.61 -0.86 -16.71
N ALA A 189 -9.18 0.41 -16.70
CA ALA A 189 -9.96 1.54 -17.21
C ALA A 189 -9.67 1.88 -18.70
N HIS A 190 -8.92 1.03 -19.43
CA HIS A 190 -8.52 1.32 -20.82
C HIS A 190 -9.67 1.76 -21.70
N SER A 191 -10.79 1.02 -21.70
CA SER A 191 -11.99 1.30 -22.52
C SER A 191 -12.75 2.59 -22.14
N PHE A 192 -12.44 3.19 -20.99
CA PHE A 192 -12.99 4.50 -20.59
C PHE A 192 -12.11 5.67 -21.04
N CYS A 193 -10.87 5.39 -21.43
CA CYS A 193 -9.89 6.41 -21.78
C CYS A 193 -9.62 6.49 -23.27
N HIS A 194 -9.76 5.37 -23.95
CA HIS A 194 -9.44 5.13 -25.36
C HIS A 194 -10.53 4.28 -26.02
#